data_05e555878158167c21164d91e234a44e
#
_entry.id   05e555878158167c21164d91e234a44e
#
_cell.length_a   1.000
_cell.length_b   1.000
_cell.length_c   1.000
_cell.angle_alpha   90.00
_cell.angle_beta   90.00
_cell.angle_gamma   90.00
#
_symmetry.space_group_name_H-M   'P 1'
#
loop_
_entity.id
_entity.type
_entity.pdbx_description
1 polymer ?
#
loop_
_entity_poly.entity_id
_entity_poly.type
_entity_poly.pdbx_seq_one_letter_code
_entity_poly.pdbx_strand_id
1 'polypeptide(L)'
;MRHGHQPVSDFPPREAGDDECPGDKPNFFEKAFPCLYPYGRGGLESGRPVPLDFPEHVRWSLQYFDRRFRKHETFPFITFGISQRRQALNSARIQMKRSTFEREAHTVAAITAEKLDRAKEEEESGLPISDEAVRALKRHVYATAARVSGTDQARYRLRSQIWSTSTVLGPPSLWITINPSDLHDPIAQIFAGEEIDMDRFEATLGPDKTRRAKNIADDPYAAAKFFHFMITTILETLFQVKVTPSQVKSGMGVFGRVATYFGTVESQGRGTLHLHILVWLQHVPSPEEITALLKTEAFRNRVLAYIQANFRAYVPGLESAESIALLPHNNEISYSRPPNPKCEDYNGEIQRSELELARMEQVHVCKPRRCLVYDRHNQLVCKRRAPFQVANEAFVTDTGMCGPKRLYGYINSWVPSILVNARCNNDGKFLTSGADTKNITFYVTSYAAKKQGKNYNVSAVMADGYAYHLEHPKPEYIDSIRDQQRLLLFRLVHSINREQELAGPMVMSYLMGWGDVFRSHTYSPIYWGSFTNALYVAFPELSRRTQ
;
A
#
# COMPACT_ATOMS: atom_id res chain seq x y z
N MET A 1 23.78 7.74 11.13
CA MET A 1 23.92 9.17 11.28
C MET A 1 24.89 9.49 12.37
N ARG A 2 25.71 10.54 12.20
CA ARG A 2 26.82 10.81 13.12
C ARG A 2 26.68 12.19 13.74
N HIS A 3 27.05 12.30 15.00
CA HIS A 3 27.38 13.54 15.67
C HIS A 3 28.89 13.75 15.45
N GLY A 4 29.26 14.78 14.67
CA GLY A 4 30.62 14.82 14.17
C GLY A 4 30.92 13.56 13.35
N HIS A 5 31.80 12.71 13.83
CA HIS A 5 32.16 11.41 13.24
C HIS A 5 31.54 10.21 13.96
N GLN A 6 30.78 10.41 15.04
CA GLN A 6 30.22 9.33 15.85
C GLN A 6 28.76 9.07 15.52
N PRO A 7 28.29 7.80 15.57
CA PRO A 7 26.88 7.48 15.41
C PRO A 7 26.06 7.95 16.62
N VAL A 8 24.86 8.46 16.35
CA VAL A 8 23.88 8.84 17.39
C VAL A 8 22.72 7.86 17.30
N SER A 9 22.87 6.71 17.92
CA SER A 9 21.86 5.66 17.99
C SER A 9 22.22 4.67 19.11
N ASP A 10 21.32 3.72 19.38
CA ASP A 10 21.57 2.61 20.30
C ASP A 10 22.43 1.50 19.66
N PHE A 11 22.80 1.65 18.41
CA PHE A 11 23.74 0.73 17.77
C PHE A 11 25.16 1.10 18.18
N PRO A 12 25.94 0.14 18.68
CA PRO A 12 27.35 0.35 18.90
C PRO A 12 28.02 0.76 17.57
N PRO A 13 29.00 1.65 17.60
CA PRO A 13 29.88 1.86 16.47
C PRO A 13 30.49 0.51 16.06
N ARG A 14 30.82 0.35 14.78
CA ARG A 14 31.70 -0.75 14.38
C ARG A 14 32.96 -0.69 15.20
N GLU A 15 33.39 -1.83 15.72
CA GLU A 15 34.67 -1.93 16.38
C GLU A 15 35.80 -1.54 15.39
N ALA A 16 36.73 -0.78 15.87
CA ALA A 16 37.94 -0.48 15.10
C ALA A 16 38.63 -1.81 14.74
N GLY A 17 38.92 -2.04 13.46
CA GLY A 17 39.44 -3.31 12.96
C GLY A 17 38.44 -4.16 12.15
N ASP A 18 37.12 -3.93 12.25
CA ASP A 18 36.17 -4.58 11.35
C ASP A 18 36.35 -4.14 9.88
N ASP A 19 36.93 -2.96 9.66
CA ASP A 19 37.30 -2.41 8.35
C ASP A 19 38.76 -2.74 7.93
N GLU A 20 39.64 -3.11 8.88
CA GLU A 20 41.06 -3.38 8.62
C GLU A 20 41.34 -4.79 8.09
N CYS A 21 40.45 -5.75 8.39
CA CYS A 21 40.52 -7.13 7.89
C CYS A 21 39.20 -7.57 7.26
N PRO A 22 38.84 -7.00 6.11
CA PRO A 22 37.59 -7.36 5.43
C PRO A 22 37.65 -8.81 4.95
N GLY A 23 37.02 -9.69 5.67
CA GLY A 23 36.90 -11.12 5.34
C GLY A 23 37.47 -12.08 6.38
N ASP A 24 38.27 -11.64 7.34
CA ASP A 24 38.85 -12.52 8.35
C ASP A 24 38.05 -12.56 9.66
N LYS A 25 37.25 -11.53 9.95
CA LYS A 25 36.32 -11.50 11.10
C LYS A 25 34.88 -11.35 10.63
N PRO A 26 33.98 -12.28 10.99
CA PRO A 26 32.57 -12.17 10.66
C PRO A 26 31.94 -10.99 11.40
N ASN A 27 31.15 -10.17 10.67
CA ASN A 27 30.37 -9.08 11.26
C ASN A 27 28.98 -9.56 11.73
N PHE A 28 28.08 -8.64 12.05
CA PHE A 28 26.76 -8.95 12.59
C PHE A 28 26.00 -10.01 11.77
N PHE A 29 25.98 -9.89 10.43
CA PHE A 29 25.15 -10.78 9.59
C PHE A 29 25.70 -12.20 9.53
N GLU A 30 26.99 -12.37 9.45
CA GLU A 30 27.63 -13.71 9.48
C GLU A 30 27.47 -14.36 10.85
N LYS A 31 27.56 -13.60 11.93
CA LYS A 31 27.36 -14.09 13.30
C LYS A 31 25.89 -14.44 13.57
N ALA A 32 24.94 -13.59 13.09
CA ALA A 32 23.50 -13.77 13.31
C ALA A 32 22.89 -14.86 12.40
N PHE A 33 23.47 -15.09 11.23
CA PHE A 33 22.94 -15.99 10.20
C PHE A 33 24.00 -16.94 9.66
N PRO A 34 24.64 -17.79 10.50
CA PRO A 34 25.72 -18.68 10.04
C PRO A 34 25.25 -19.66 8.96
N CYS A 35 23.96 -20.04 8.96
CA CYS A 35 23.38 -20.89 7.92
C CYS A 35 23.30 -20.20 6.54
N LEU A 36 23.21 -18.87 6.50
CA LEU A 36 23.22 -18.11 5.26
C LEU A 36 24.63 -17.77 4.80
N TYR A 37 25.58 -17.68 5.71
CA TYR A 37 26.99 -17.33 5.49
C TYR A 37 27.92 -18.43 6.04
N PRO A 38 27.91 -19.64 5.45
CA PRO A 38 28.60 -20.81 6.02
C PRO A 38 30.11 -20.66 6.12
N TYR A 39 30.70 -19.72 5.35
CA TYR A 39 32.14 -19.42 5.40
C TYR A 39 32.48 -18.21 6.29
N GLY A 40 31.50 -17.67 7.02
CA GLY A 40 31.68 -16.46 7.84
C GLY A 40 32.07 -15.21 7.06
N ARG A 41 31.73 -15.16 5.77
CA ARG A 41 32.10 -14.08 4.82
C ARG A 41 30.94 -13.66 3.95
N GLY A 42 31.04 -12.43 3.41
CA GLY A 42 30.11 -11.92 2.40
C GLY A 42 28.82 -11.35 2.95
N GLY A 43 28.74 -11.14 4.25
CA GLY A 43 27.58 -10.52 4.91
C GLY A 43 27.35 -9.10 4.45
N LEU A 44 26.16 -8.59 4.80
CA LEU A 44 25.83 -7.20 4.55
C LEU A 44 26.82 -6.31 5.32
N GLU A 45 27.33 -5.27 4.67
CA GLU A 45 28.30 -4.32 5.23
C GLU A 45 29.72 -4.89 5.51
N SER A 46 30.03 -6.08 5.02
CA SER A 46 31.43 -6.52 4.98
C SER A 46 32.27 -5.57 4.15
N GLY A 47 33.51 -5.34 4.57
CA GLY A 47 34.48 -4.57 3.79
C GLY A 47 34.69 -5.17 2.40
N ARG A 48 34.65 -4.33 1.36
CA ARG A 48 34.83 -4.70 -0.04
C ARG A 48 35.66 -3.67 -0.78
N PRO A 49 36.45 -4.08 -1.79
CA PRO A 49 37.21 -3.15 -2.63
C PRO A 49 36.30 -2.09 -3.29
N VAL A 50 35.09 -2.49 -3.70
CA VAL A 50 34.05 -1.59 -4.19
C VAL A 50 32.95 -1.52 -3.15
N PRO A 51 32.70 -0.34 -2.55
CA PRO A 51 31.59 -0.18 -1.60
C PRO A 51 30.26 -0.53 -2.23
N LEU A 52 29.46 -1.32 -1.54
CA LEU A 52 28.11 -1.69 -1.94
C LEU A 52 27.11 -1.10 -0.95
N ASP A 53 26.10 -0.40 -1.49
CA ASP A 53 25.06 0.20 -0.65
C ASP A 53 24.18 -0.88 0.00
N PHE A 54 23.81 -0.67 1.26
CA PHE A 54 23.05 -1.66 2.03
C PHE A 54 21.75 -2.09 1.33
N PRO A 55 20.88 -1.19 0.82
CA PRO A 55 19.68 -1.59 0.08
C PRO A 55 19.98 -2.42 -1.17
N GLU A 56 21.06 -2.11 -1.87
CA GLU A 56 21.48 -2.83 -3.07
C GLU A 56 21.93 -4.24 -2.73
N HIS A 57 22.74 -4.39 -1.68
CA HIS A 57 23.17 -5.71 -1.23
C HIS A 57 22.02 -6.57 -0.71
N VAL A 58 21.04 -5.96 0.00
CA VAL A 58 19.81 -6.68 0.40
C VAL A 58 19.03 -7.15 -0.82
N ARG A 59 18.82 -6.31 -1.84
CA ARG A 59 18.14 -6.71 -3.08
C ARG A 59 18.86 -7.87 -3.78
N TRP A 60 20.19 -7.79 -3.88
CA TRP A 60 20.99 -8.88 -4.43
C TRP A 60 20.82 -10.18 -3.62
N SER A 61 20.91 -10.11 -2.29
CA SER A 61 20.73 -11.28 -1.42
C SER A 61 19.35 -11.94 -1.61
N LEU A 62 18.26 -11.14 -1.66
CA LEU A 62 16.91 -11.66 -1.87
C LEU A 62 16.71 -12.31 -3.25
N GLN A 63 17.54 -11.95 -4.23
CA GLN A 63 17.55 -12.52 -5.58
C GLN A 63 18.57 -13.64 -5.76
N TYR A 64 19.32 -14.01 -4.70
CA TYR A 64 20.35 -15.04 -4.78
C TYR A 64 19.77 -16.37 -5.29
N PHE A 65 20.53 -17.06 -6.15
CA PHE A 65 20.01 -18.15 -6.99
C PHE A 65 19.38 -19.30 -6.21
N ASP A 66 19.92 -19.71 -5.05
CA ASP A 66 19.42 -20.81 -4.22
C ASP A 66 18.29 -20.38 -3.26
N ARG A 67 17.92 -19.10 -3.26
CA ARG A 67 16.81 -18.51 -2.52
C ARG A 67 16.95 -18.57 -0.99
N ARG A 68 18.11 -18.93 -0.44
CA ARG A 68 18.30 -19.12 1.00
C ARG A 68 17.94 -17.87 1.82
N PHE A 69 18.30 -16.67 1.33
CA PHE A 69 18.04 -15.43 2.04
C PHE A 69 16.56 -15.05 2.08
N ARG A 70 15.86 -15.16 0.94
CA ARG A 70 14.45 -14.75 0.84
C ARG A 70 13.48 -15.73 1.48
N LYS A 71 13.89 -16.99 1.64
CA LYS A 71 13.13 -18.05 2.31
C LYS A 71 13.46 -18.17 3.81
N HIS A 72 14.46 -17.45 4.30
CA HIS A 72 14.80 -17.47 5.71
C HIS A 72 13.76 -16.70 6.53
N GLU A 73 13.23 -17.32 7.57
CA GLU A 73 12.10 -16.82 8.37
C GLU A 73 12.30 -15.43 8.94
N THR A 74 13.52 -15.08 9.35
CA THR A 74 13.81 -13.82 10.05
C THR A 74 14.69 -12.85 9.29
N PHE A 75 15.51 -13.31 8.35
CA PHE A 75 16.47 -12.45 7.62
C PHE A 75 15.81 -11.24 6.93
N PRO A 76 14.71 -11.39 6.17
CA PRO A 76 14.06 -10.24 5.55
C PRO A 76 13.52 -9.23 6.56
N PHE A 77 12.97 -9.69 7.67
CA PHE A 77 12.40 -8.82 8.70
C PHE A 77 13.50 -8.05 9.46
N ILE A 78 14.62 -8.70 9.75
CA ILE A 78 15.77 -8.05 10.40
C ILE A 78 16.39 -7.01 9.46
N THR A 79 16.60 -7.34 8.19
CA THR A 79 17.12 -6.38 7.20
C THR A 79 16.18 -5.21 6.99
N PHE A 80 14.86 -5.44 6.99
CA PHE A 80 13.86 -4.39 6.93
C PHE A 80 13.89 -3.50 8.18
N GLY A 81 13.95 -4.09 9.36
CA GLY A 81 14.08 -3.36 10.63
C GLY A 81 15.33 -2.47 10.66
N ILE A 82 16.47 -2.95 10.16
CA ILE A 82 17.71 -2.15 10.01
C ILE A 82 17.48 -1.00 9.01
N SER A 83 16.81 -1.26 7.88
CA SER A 83 16.47 -0.21 6.91
C SER A 83 15.59 0.88 7.55
N GLN A 84 14.53 0.48 8.28
CA GLN A 84 13.66 1.42 8.99
C GLN A 84 14.42 2.25 10.04
N ARG A 85 15.33 1.62 10.80
CA ARG A 85 16.19 2.34 11.78
C ARG A 85 17.06 3.40 11.11
N ARG A 86 17.68 3.08 9.97
CA ARG A 86 18.47 4.04 9.17
C ARG A 86 17.63 5.19 8.66
N GLN A 87 16.43 4.90 8.17
CA GLN A 87 15.48 5.93 7.74
C GLN A 87 15.04 6.81 8.91
N ALA A 88 14.75 6.24 10.09
CA ALA A 88 14.38 6.97 11.29
C ALA A 88 15.50 7.89 11.77
N LEU A 89 16.75 7.41 11.82
CA LEU A 89 17.93 8.22 12.16
C LEU A 89 18.13 9.39 11.20
N ASN A 90 18.00 9.14 9.89
CA ASN A 90 18.11 10.18 8.88
C ASN A 90 16.95 11.19 8.98
N SER A 91 15.74 10.71 9.19
CA SER A 91 14.56 11.55 9.36
C SER A 91 14.64 12.42 10.63
N ALA A 92 15.09 11.86 11.76
CA ALA A 92 15.30 12.61 13.00
C ALA A 92 16.31 13.75 12.80
N ARG A 93 17.43 13.50 12.09
CA ARG A 93 18.40 14.56 11.76
C ARG A 93 17.79 15.69 10.93
N ILE A 94 16.98 15.35 9.93
CA ILE A 94 16.31 16.36 9.10
C ILE A 94 15.31 17.15 9.95
N GLN A 95 14.59 16.47 10.86
CA GLN A 95 13.62 17.12 11.74
C GLN A 95 14.30 18.14 12.68
N MET A 96 15.49 17.82 13.22
CA MET A 96 16.25 18.74 14.08
C MET A 96 16.68 20.03 13.37
N LYS A 97 16.82 20.00 12.04
CA LYS A 97 17.24 21.17 11.24
C LYS A 97 16.09 22.10 10.88
N ARG A 98 14.86 21.79 11.26
CA ARG A 98 13.69 22.62 10.95
C ARG A 98 13.54 23.74 11.96
N SER A 99 13.23 24.94 11.49
CA SER A 99 12.96 26.11 12.34
C SER A 99 11.80 25.90 13.33
N THR A 100 10.82 25.09 12.96
CA THR A 100 9.74 24.70 13.88
C THR A 100 10.24 23.89 15.06
N PHE A 101 11.21 23.00 14.86
CA PHE A 101 11.79 22.24 15.96
C PHE A 101 12.61 23.14 16.88
N GLU A 102 13.41 24.07 16.34
CA GLU A 102 14.19 25.01 17.16
C GLU A 102 13.32 25.86 18.07
N ARG A 103 12.16 26.33 17.58
CA ARG A 103 11.20 27.09 18.40
C ARG A 103 10.52 26.25 19.49
N GLU A 104 10.29 24.98 19.23
CA GLU A 104 9.59 24.06 20.12
C GLU A 104 10.55 23.22 20.99
N ALA A 105 11.87 23.36 20.81
CA ALA A 105 12.86 22.53 21.49
C ALA A 105 12.79 22.62 23.03
N HIS A 106 12.56 23.82 23.56
CA HIS A 106 12.38 24.01 25.01
C HIS A 106 11.07 23.38 25.51
N THR A 107 9.99 23.49 24.74
CA THR A 107 8.71 22.84 25.05
C THR A 107 8.86 21.32 25.06
N VAL A 108 9.53 20.76 24.07
CA VAL A 108 9.83 19.30 24.01
C VAL A 108 10.76 18.86 25.15
N ALA A 109 11.70 19.71 25.58
CA ALA A 109 12.57 19.41 26.71
C ALA A 109 11.82 19.38 28.07
N ALA A 110 10.63 19.99 28.17
CA ALA A 110 9.78 19.99 29.36
C ALA A 110 8.87 18.76 29.49
N ILE A 111 9.10 17.70 28.68
CA ILE A 111 8.39 16.42 28.77
C ILE A 111 8.76 15.69 30.06
N THR A 112 7.74 15.13 30.71
CA THR A 112 7.91 14.24 31.87
C THR A 112 7.08 12.96 31.68
N ALA A 113 7.34 11.92 32.48
CA ALA A 113 6.59 10.68 32.46
C ALA A 113 5.11 10.92 32.78
N GLU A 114 4.83 11.73 33.81
CA GLU A 114 3.46 12.03 34.27
C GLU A 114 2.62 12.71 33.18
N LYS A 115 3.24 13.57 32.35
CA LYS A 115 2.55 14.22 31.22
C LYS A 115 2.20 13.21 30.12
N LEU A 116 3.07 12.24 29.86
CA LEU A 116 2.82 11.17 28.90
C LEU A 116 1.78 10.18 29.39
N ASP A 117 1.78 9.83 30.68
CA ASP A 117 0.78 8.96 31.28
C ASP A 117 -0.61 9.61 31.23
N ARG A 118 -0.72 10.90 31.55
CA ARG A 118 -1.97 11.64 31.36
C ARG A 118 -2.45 11.63 29.92
N ALA A 119 -1.55 11.86 28.97
CA ALA A 119 -1.90 11.84 27.55
C ALA A 119 -2.34 10.45 27.07
N LYS A 120 -1.79 9.38 27.66
CA LYS A 120 -2.24 8.00 27.44
C LYS A 120 -3.69 7.82 27.88
N GLU A 121 -4.05 8.26 29.08
CA GLU A 121 -5.42 8.18 29.61
C GLU A 121 -6.41 9.01 28.78
N GLU A 122 -6.01 10.23 28.38
CA GLU A 122 -6.80 11.10 27.50
C GLU A 122 -7.06 10.42 26.14
N GLU A 123 -6.04 9.81 25.51
CA GLU A 123 -6.18 9.14 24.23
C GLU A 123 -7.01 7.85 24.34
N GLU A 124 -6.91 7.08 25.44
CA GLU A 124 -7.76 5.93 25.74
C GLU A 124 -9.23 6.30 25.89
N SER A 125 -9.49 7.45 26.52
CA SER A 125 -10.82 8.01 26.71
C SER A 125 -11.39 8.73 25.48
N GLY A 126 -10.62 8.79 24.37
CA GLY A 126 -10.99 9.51 23.14
C GLY A 126 -10.97 11.04 23.28
N LEU A 127 -10.33 11.55 24.33
CA LEU A 127 -10.19 12.97 24.58
C LEU A 127 -8.95 13.56 23.84
N PRO A 128 -8.97 14.86 23.51
CA PRO A 128 -7.79 15.51 22.95
C PRO A 128 -6.69 15.65 24.02
N ILE A 129 -5.44 15.44 23.61
CA ILE A 129 -4.28 15.61 24.50
C ILE A 129 -4.20 17.08 24.99
N SER A 130 -4.26 17.29 26.30
CA SER A 130 -4.29 18.62 26.93
C SER A 130 -2.90 19.27 27.00
N ASP A 131 -1.84 18.49 27.25
CA ASP A 131 -0.48 19.00 27.43
C ASP A 131 0.16 19.44 26.10
N GLU A 132 0.68 20.68 26.05
CA GLU A 132 1.28 21.26 24.86
C GLU A 132 2.62 20.59 24.48
N ALA A 133 3.42 20.20 25.47
CA ALA A 133 4.71 19.56 25.24
C ALA A 133 4.52 18.18 24.61
N VAL A 134 3.51 17.41 25.07
CA VAL A 134 3.18 16.11 24.49
C VAL A 134 2.65 16.27 23.07
N ARG A 135 1.78 17.27 22.80
CA ARG A 135 1.32 17.56 21.44
C ARG A 135 2.48 17.94 20.51
N ALA A 136 3.42 18.76 20.97
CA ALA A 136 4.61 19.14 20.21
C ALA A 136 5.48 17.91 19.91
N LEU A 137 5.79 17.11 20.92
CA LEU A 137 6.57 15.88 20.74
C LEU A 137 5.88 14.92 19.76
N LYS A 138 4.59 14.68 19.90
CA LYS A 138 3.80 13.80 19.01
C LYS A 138 3.84 14.28 17.56
N ARG A 139 3.76 15.60 17.30
CA ARG A 139 3.94 16.18 15.95
C ARG A 139 5.32 15.86 15.35
N HIS A 140 6.38 16.04 16.15
CA HIS A 140 7.75 15.75 15.68
C HIS A 140 7.99 14.27 15.46
N VAL A 141 7.46 13.41 16.32
CA VAL A 141 7.50 11.94 16.15
C VAL A 141 6.78 11.53 14.86
N TYR A 142 5.57 12.03 14.62
CA TYR A 142 4.81 11.74 13.40
C TYR A 142 5.50 12.27 12.13
N ALA A 143 6.04 13.48 12.18
CA ALA A 143 6.80 14.05 11.06
C ALA A 143 8.08 13.24 10.74
N THR A 144 8.68 12.64 11.75
CA THR A 144 9.85 11.77 11.62
C THR A 144 9.42 10.40 11.06
N ALA A 145 8.41 9.76 11.66
CA ALA A 145 7.87 8.47 11.23
C ALA A 145 7.32 8.50 9.79
N ALA A 146 6.76 9.63 9.35
CA ALA A 146 6.24 9.80 7.99
C ALA A 146 7.28 9.66 6.86
N ARG A 147 8.56 9.50 7.19
CA ARG A 147 9.66 9.23 6.25
C ARG A 147 10.25 7.83 6.39
N VAL A 148 9.62 7.00 7.20
CA VAL A 148 10.03 5.62 7.43
C VAL A 148 9.05 4.69 6.71
N SER A 149 9.58 3.81 5.88
CA SER A 149 8.80 2.86 5.08
C SER A 149 7.95 1.94 5.96
N GLY A 150 6.73 1.68 5.53
CA GLY A 150 5.80 0.78 6.22
C GLY A 150 5.08 1.38 7.43
N THR A 151 5.31 2.67 7.76
CA THR A 151 4.60 3.32 8.86
C THR A 151 3.25 3.87 8.43
N ASP A 152 2.28 3.91 9.35
CA ASP A 152 0.99 4.54 9.12
C ASP A 152 1.12 6.02 8.75
N GLN A 153 2.09 6.71 9.35
CA GLN A 153 2.37 8.12 9.08
C GLN A 153 2.90 8.35 7.66
N ALA A 154 3.70 7.42 7.12
CA ALA A 154 4.14 7.47 5.73
C ALA A 154 2.94 7.31 4.78
N ARG A 155 2.03 6.39 5.07
CA ARG A 155 0.79 6.19 4.31
C ARG A 155 -0.16 7.39 4.40
N TYR A 156 -0.27 8.02 5.57
CA TYR A 156 -1.10 9.21 5.72
C TYR A 156 -0.71 10.35 4.78
N ARG A 157 0.57 10.48 4.43
CA ARG A 157 1.06 11.45 3.44
C ARG A 157 0.52 11.22 2.03
N LEU A 158 0.13 10.00 1.70
CA LEU A 158 -0.42 9.67 0.38
C LEU A 158 -1.75 10.40 0.12
N ARG A 159 -2.51 10.71 1.18
CA ARG A 159 -3.75 11.49 1.06
C ARG A 159 -3.51 12.85 0.40
N SER A 160 -2.47 13.56 0.81
CA SER A 160 -2.17 14.87 0.23
C SER A 160 -1.79 14.79 -1.26
N GLN A 161 -1.18 13.69 -1.69
CA GLN A 161 -0.86 13.45 -3.09
C GLN A 161 -2.13 13.21 -3.93
N ILE A 162 -3.06 12.39 -3.42
CA ILE A 162 -4.35 12.13 -4.07
C ILE A 162 -5.16 13.42 -4.17
N TRP A 163 -5.25 14.19 -3.08
CA TRP A 163 -5.95 15.46 -3.08
C TRP A 163 -5.30 16.49 -4.01
N SER A 164 -3.98 16.53 -4.05
CA SER A 164 -3.24 17.38 -4.99
C SER A 164 -3.58 17.05 -6.46
N THR A 165 -3.64 15.75 -6.79
CA THR A 165 -4.08 15.32 -8.13
C THR A 165 -5.52 15.76 -8.41
N SER A 166 -6.42 15.57 -7.44
CA SER A 166 -7.82 15.96 -7.58
C SER A 166 -8.00 17.49 -7.69
N THR A 167 -7.13 18.28 -7.09
CA THR A 167 -7.15 19.75 -7.20
C THR A 167 -6.76 20.20 -8.61
N VAL A 168 -5.83 19.49 -9.26
CA VAL A 168 -5.32 19.86 -10.59
C VAL A 168 -6.20 19.30 -11.72
N LEU A 169 -6.65 18.04 -11.59
CA LEU A 169 -7.33 17.32 -12.66
C LEU A 169 -8.82 17.07 -12.40
N GLY A 170 -9.36 17.60 -11.30
CA GLY A 170 -10.72 17.26 -10.86
C GLY A 170 -10.77 15.90 -10.14
N PRO A 171 -12.00 15.42 -9.84
CA PRO A 171 -12.20 14.14 -9.17
C PRO A 171 -11.77 12.98 -10.07
N PRO A 172 -11.37 11.82 -9.48
CA PRO A 172 -11.07 10.63 -10.26
C PRO A 172 -12.30 10.12 -11.01
N SER A 173 -12.07 9.52 -12.18
CA SER A 173 -13.13 8.96 -13.03
C SER A 173 -13.50 7.54 -12.65
N LEU A 174 -12.53 6.76 -12.18
CA LEU A 174 -12.72 5.35 -11.85
C LEU A 174 -12.08 5.01 -10.50
N TRP A 175 -12.72 4.09 -9.80
CA TRP A 175 -12.14 3.39 -8.66
C TRP A 175 -12.13 1.89 -8.94
N ILE A 176 -10.96 1.28 -8.88
CA ILE A 176 -10.78 -0.13 -9.19
C ILE A 176 -10.00 -0.79 -8.05
N THR A 177 -10.41 -1.99 -7.67
CA THR A 177 -9.68 -2.87 -6.75
C THR A 177 -9.26 -4.11 -7.52
N ILE A 178 -8.01 -4.53 -7.38
CA ILE A 178 -7.47 -5.72 -8.05
C ILE A 178 -6.82 -6.61 -6.99
N ASN A 179 -7.24 -7.88 -6.93
CA ASN A 179 -6.78 -8.87 -5.97
C ASN A 179 -6.13 -10.06 -6.70
N PRO A 180 -4.90 -9.94 -7.22
CA PRO A 180 -4.22 -11.06 -7.86
C PRO A 180 -4.09 -12.23 -6.89
N SER A 181 -4.39 -13.45 -7.35
CA SER A 181 -4.36 -14.63 -6.51
C SER A 181 -3.02 -15.34 -6.63
N ASP A 182 -2.11 -15.06 -5.71
CA ASP A 182 -0.77 -15.68 -5.64
C ASP A 182 -0.82 -17.21 -5.44
N LEU A 183 -1.90 -17.72 -4.82
CA LEU A 183 -2.10 -19.16 -4.62
C LEU A 183 -2.63 -19.90 -5.86
N HIS A 184 -3.32 -19.19 -6.73
CA HIS A 184 -4.05 -19.77 -7.86
C HIS A 184 -3.56 -19.27 -9.21
N ASP A 185 -2.34 -18.72 -9.28
CA ASP A 185 -1.73 -18.29 -10.53
C ASP A 185 -0.45 -19.07 -10.81
N PRO A 186 -0.31 -19.69 -12.00
CA PRO A 186 0.89 -20.45 -12.35
C PRO A 186 2.16 -19.59 -12.39
N ILE A 187 2.07 -18.30 -12.73
CA ILE A 187 3.22 -17.38 -12.74
C ILE A 187 3.77 -17.19 -11.33
N ALA A 188 2.90 -17.13 -10.31
CA ALA A 188 3.34 -17.06 -8.92
C ALA A 188 4.15 -18.30 -8.53
N GLN A 189 3.75 -19.49 -9.01
CA GLN A 189 4.45 -20.75 -8.76
C GLN A 189 5.81 -20.81 -9.48
N ILE A 190 5.89 -20.28 -10.70
CA ILE A 190 7.17 -20.13 -11.44
C ILE A 190 8.13 -19.23 -10.64
N PHE A 191 7.65 -18.11 -10.12
CA PHE A 191 8.49 -17.24 -9.28
C PHE A 191 8.91 -17.91 -7.95
N ALA A 192 8.09 -18.81 -7.42
CA ALA A 192 8.44 -19.65 -6.29
C ALA A 192 9.37 -20.82 -6.66
N GLY A 193 9.58 -21.06 -7.96
CA GLY A 193 10.57 -21.98 -8.52
C GLY A 193 10.04 -23.30 -8.99
N GLU A 194 8.76 -23.41 -9.25
CA GLU A 194 8.21 -24.55 -9.97
C GLU A 194 8.55 -24.43 -11.47
N GLU A 195 8.89 -25.55 -12.07
CA GLU A 195 9.13 -25.64 -13.51
C GLU A 195 7.78 -25.88 -14.21
N ILE A 196 7.21 -24.84 -14.76
CA ILE A 196 5.92 -24.86 -15.47
C ILE A 196 6.13 -24.29 -16.87
N ASP A 197 5.85 -25.09 -17.90
CA ASP A 197 5.81 -24.63 -19.28
C ASP A 197 4.48 -23.90 -19.53
N MET A 198 4.56 -22.57 -19.62
CA MET A 198 3.38 -21.74 -19.85
C MET A 198 2.81 -21.87 -21.26
N ASP A 199 3.57 -22.32 -22.24
CA ASP A 199 3.09 -22.50 -23.62
C ASP A 199 2.24 -23.78 -23.75
N ARG A 200 2.53 -24.78 -22.94
CA ARG A 200 1.83 -26.07 -22.89
C ARG A 200 1.07 -26.29 -21.58
N PHE A 201 0.79 -25.21 -20.85
CA PHE A 201 0.18 -25.30 -19.52
C PHE A 201 -1.28 -25.77 -19.61
N GLU A 202 -1.59 -26.82 -18.86
CA GLU A 202 -2.93 -27.27 -18.52
C GLU A 202 -3.15 -27.16 -17.02
N ALA A 203 -4.39 -26.91 -16.58
CA ALA A 203 -4.70 -26.71 -15.16
C ALA A 203 -4.38 -27.93 -14.26
N THR A 204 -4.25 -29.12 -14.86
CA THR A 204 -3.86 -30.37 -14.20
C THR A 204 -2.35 -30.52 -14.03
N LEU A 205 -1.55 -29.67 -14.69
CA LEU A 205 -0.09 -29.68 -14.62
C LEU A 205 0.43 -28.76 -13.52
N GLY A 206 1.58 -29.12 -12.97
CA GLY A 206 2.23 -28.34 -11.92
C GLY A 206 1.83 -28.79 -10.50
N PRO A 207 2.14 -27.96 -9.48
CA PRO A 207 1.91 -28.32 -8.08
C PRO A 207 0.42 -28.33 -7.72
N ASP A 208 0.03 -29.26 -6.87
CA ASP A 208 -1.30 -29.29 -6.29
C ASP A 208 -1.57 -28.06 -5.38
N LYS A 209 -2.81 -27.88 -4.97
CA LYS A 209 -3.25 -26.73 -4.17
C LYS A 209 -2.47 -26.60 -2.83
N THR A 210 -2.16 -27.71 -2.19
CA THR A 210 -1.44 -27.71 -0.90
C THR A 210 0.01 -27.27 -1.11
N ARG A 211 0.67 -27.81 -2.14
CA ARG A 211 2.03 -27.41 -2.51
C ARG A 211 2.09 -25.96 -2.96
N ARG A 212 1.11 -25.49 -3.77
CA ARG A 212 1.02 -24.07 -4.12
C ARG A 212 0.95 -23.16 -2.89
N ALA A 213 0.09 -23.51 -1.94
CA ALA A 213 -0.04 -22.76 -0.69
C ALA A 213 1.26 -22.73 0.11
N LYS A 214 1.95 -23.88 0.21
CA LYS A 214 3.24 -23.99 0.88
C LYS A 214 4.32 -23.15 0.16
N ASN A 215 4.42 -23.25 -1.16
CA ASN A 215 5.40 -22.49 -1.94
C ASN A 215 5.31 -20.98 -1.70
N ILE A 216 4.09 -20.43 -1.65
CA ILE A 216 3.86 -19.01 -1.42
C ILE A 216 4.08 -18.62 0.06
N ALA A 217 3.72 -19.49 1.00
CA ALA A 217 4.00 -19.26 2.42
C ALA A 217 5.50 -19.25 2.71
N ASP A 218 6.26 -20.14 2.08
CA ASP A 218 7.71 -20.29 2.25
C ASP A 218 8.52 -19.24 1.45
N ASP A 219 7.92 -18.56 0.47
CA ASP A 219 8.60 -17.58 -0.38
C ASP A 219 7.79 -16.28 -0.57
N PRO A 220 7.74 -15.40 0.45
CA PRO A 220 7.03 -14.12 0.37
C PRO A 220 7.58 -13.17 -0.71
N TYR A 221 8.83 -13.38 -1.15
CA TYR A 221 9.39 -12.64 -2.29
C TYR A 221 8.69 -13.03 -3.60
N ALA A 222 8.40 -14.32 -3.81
CA ALA A 222 7.69 -14.77 -5.01
C ALA A 222 6.29 -14.18 -5.07
N ALA A 223 5.57 -14.14 -3.94
CA ALA A 223 4.25 -13.50 -3.83
C ALA A 223 4.31 -12.01 -4.15
N ALA A 224 5.27 -11.28 -3.59
CA ALA A 224 5.45 -9.85 -3.87
C ALA A 224 5.83 -9.59 -5.34
N LYS A 225 6.77 -10.36 -5.89
CA LYS A 225 7.20 -10.25 -7.28
C LYS A 225 6.05 -10.51 -8.25
N PHE A 226 5.26 -11.55 -7.99
CA PHE A 226 4.06 -11.86 -8.76
C PHE A 226 3.06 -10.69 -8.75
N PHE A 227 2.76 -10.16 -7.57
CA PHE A 227 1.85 -9.04 -7.44
C PHE A 227 2.29 -7.83 -8.25
N HIS A 228 3.54 -7.38 -8.08
CA HIS A 228 4.07 -6.23 -8.81
C HIS A 228 4.14 -6.47 -10.31
N PHE A 229 4.52 -7.67 -10.74
CA PHE A 229 4.51 -8.08 -12.14
C PHE A 229 3.08 -8.00 -12.73
N MET A 230 2.10 -8.60 -12.07
CA MET A 230 0.71 -8.64 -12.53
C MET A 230 0.11 -7.23 -12.63
N ILE A 231 0.28 -6.40 -11.60
CA ILE A 231 -0.25 -5.03 -11.61
C ILE A 231 0.41 -4.20 -12.72
N THR A 232 1.72 -4.29 -12.87
CA THR A 232 2.43 -3.58 -13.94
C THR A 232 1.94 -4.03 -15.31
N THR A 233 1.78 -5.33 -15.52
CA THR A 233 1.25 -5.90 -16.77
C THR A 233 -0.16 -5.40 -17.06
N ILE A 234 -1.07 -5.37 -16.07
CA ILE A 234 -2.42 -4.82 -16.24
C ILE A 234 -2.38 -3.34 -16.64
N LEU A 235 -1.55 -2.54 -15.96
CA LEU A 235 -1.42 -1.11 -16.28
C LEU A 235 -0.85 -0.88 -17.69
N GLU A 236 0.15 -1.64 -18.10
CA GLU A 236 0.80 -1.47 -19.40
C GLU A 236 -0.02 -2.07 -20.56
N THR A 237 -0.74 -3.17 -20.34
CA THR A 237 -1.47 -3.88 -21.41
C THR A 237 -2.95 -3.50 -21.48
N LEU A 238 -3.69 -3.56 -20.37
CA LEU A 238 -5.12 -3.29 -20.36
C LEU A 238 -5.41 -1.79 -20.26
N PHE A 239 -4.72 -1.07 -19.38
CA PHE A 239 -4.91 0.38 -19.24
C PHE A 239 -4.10 1.16 -20.29
N GLN A 240 -3.12 0.52 -20.94
CA GLN A 240 -2.22 1.13 -21.94
C GLN A 240 -1.46 2.34 -21.38
N VAL A 241 -1.02 2.26 -20.12
CA VAL A 241 -0.23 3.32 -19.48
C VAL A 241 1.14 2.78 -19.12
N LYS A 242 2.16 3.32 -19.76
CA LYS A 242 3.56 3.02 -19.46
C LYS A 242 4.25 4.22 -18.82
N VAL A 243 4.82 3.99 -17.65
CA VAL A 243 5.55 5.01 -16.88
C VAL A 243 7.05 4.75 -16.99
N THR A 244 7.79 5.77 -17.39
CA THR A 244 9.24 5.78 -17.40
C THR A 244 9.75 6.94 -16.53
N PRO A 245 11.01 6.97 -16.12
CA PRO A 245 11.56 8.09 -15.33
C PRO A 245 11.36 9.48 -15.96
N SER A 246 11.28 9.56 -17.29
CA SER A 246 11.20 10.80 -18.03
C SER A 246 9.80 11.15 -18.56
N GLN A 247 8.90 10.15 -18.70
CA GLN A 247 7.59 10.40 -19.31
C GLN A 247 6.54 9.34 -18.95
N VAL A 248 5.28 9.75 -19.07
CA VAL A 248 4.10 8.88 -19.01
C VAL A 248 3.52 8.78 -20.42
N LYS A 249 3.42 7.57 -20.96
CA LYS A 249 2.77 7.29 -22.25
C LYS A 249 1.41 6.66 -21.98
N SER A 250 0.35 7.22 -22.54
CA SER A 250 -1.00 6.67 -22.45
C SER A 250 -1.56 6.40 -23.84
N GLY A 251 -1.89 5.14 -24.11
CA GLY A 251 -2.61 4.67 -25.28
C GLY A 251 -4.12 4.59 -25.06
N MET A 252 -4.83 4.06 -26.04
CA MET A 252 -6.25 3.74 -25.93
C MET A 252 -6.41 2.36 -25.28
N GLY A 253 -6.56 2.35 -23.96
CA GLY A 253 -6.81 1.14 -23.19
C GLY A 253 -8.29 0.79 -23.09
N VAL A 254 -8.62 -0.24 -22.30
CA VAL A 254 -10.00 -0.72 -22.09
C VAL A 254 -10.95 0.37 -21.55
N PHE A 255 -10.42 1.31 -20.79
CA PHE A 255 -11.18 2.45 -20.23
C PHE A 255 -11.09 3.72 -21.06
N GLY A 256 -10.38 3.71 -22.18
CA GLY A 256 -10.00 4.91 -22.91
C GLY A 256 -8.59 5.39 -22.55
N ARG A 257 -8.28 6.66 -22.80
CA ARG A 257 -6.98 7.25 -22.47
C ARG A 257 -6.94 7.68 -21.00
N VAL A 258 -5.92 7.23 -20.29
CA VAL A 258 -5.69 7.57 -18.88
C VAL A 258 -4.82 8.83 -18.80
N ALA A 259 -5.26 9.83 -18.05
CA ALA A 259 -4.45 11.01 -17.75
C ALA A 259 -3.44 10.73 -16.65
N THR A 260 -3.91 10.13 -15.56
CA THR A 260 -3.08 9.75 -14.42
C THR A 260 -3.76 8.63 -13.62
N TYR A 261 -2.97 7.95 -12.80
CA TYR A 261 -3.49 7.02 -11.81
C TYR A 261 -2.71 7.13 -10.49
N PHE A 262 -3.39 6.75 -9.41
CA PHE A 262 -2.80 6.64 -8.08
C PHE A 262 -3.37 5.40 -7.38
N GLY A 263 -2.52 4.43 -7.10
CA GLY A 263 -2.90 3.19 -6.43
C GLY A 263 -2.10 2.97 -5.15
N THR A 264 -2.75 2.37 -4.17
CA THR A 264 -2.14 1.96 -2.89
C THR A 264 -2.28 0.46 -2.69
N VAL A 265 -1.21 -0.15 -2.24
CA VAL A 265 -1.15 -1.57 -1.94
C VAL A 265 -1.48 -1.81 -0.47
N GLU A 266 -2.34 -2.77 -0.20
CA GLU A 266 -2.65 -3.25 1.14
C GLU A 266 -2.41 -4.75 1.24
N SER A 267 -2.08 -5.24 2.44
CA SER A 267 -2.08 -6.67 2.74
C SER A 267 -3.40 -7.09 3.34
N GLN A 268 -3.95 -8.20 2.86
CA GLN A 268 -5.12 -8.85 3.46
C GLN A 268 -4.70 -9.76 4.62
N GLY A 269 -5.65 -10.25 5.41
CA GLY A 269 -5.40 -11.03 6.62
C GLY A 269 -4.59 -12.32 6.44
N ARG A 270 -4.31 -12.76 5.20
CA ARG A 270 -3.38 -13.86 4.88
C ARG A 270 -2.01 -13.38 4.40
N GLY A 271 -1.78 -12.08 4.36
CA GLY A 271 -0.56 -11.49 3.80
C GLY A 271 -0.58 -11.27 2.29
N THR A 272 -1.62 -11.73 1.55
CA THR A 272 -1.77 -11.47 0.12
C THR A 272 -1.93 -9.98 -0.14
N LEU A 273 -1.28 -9.49 -1.20
CA LEU A 273 -1.33 -8.09 -1.58
C LEU A 273 -2.53 -7.82 -2.50
N HIS A 274 -3.12 -6.63 -2.37
CA HIS A 274 -4.14 -6.14 -3.27
C HIS A 274 -3.96 -4.65 -3.52
N LEU A 275 -4.45 -4.18 -4.67
CA LEU A 275 -4.35 -2.80 -5.11
C LEU A 275 -5.72 -2.13 -5.07
N HIS A 276 -5.76 -0.93 -4.48
CA HIS A 276 -6.83 0.05 -4.69
C HIS A 276 -6.28 1.16 -5.57
N ILE A 277 -6.89 1.41 -6.72
CA ILE A 277 -6.40 2.40 -7.68
C ILE A 277 -7.50 3.37 -8.08
N LEU A 278 -7.16 4.65 -8.05
CA LEU A 278 -7.92 5.75 -8.63
C LEU A 278 -7.35 6.06 -10.01
N VAL A 279 -8.23 6.23 -10.98
CA VAL A 279 -7.84 6.53 -12.36
C VAL A 279 -8.56 7.80 -12.83
N TRP A 280 -7.81 8.71 -13.41
CA TRP A 280 -8.31 9.91 -14.10
C TRP A 280 -8.21 9.68 -15.59
N LEU A 281 -9.34 9.78 -16.28
CA LEU A 281 -9.40 9.66 -17.73
C LEU A 281 -9.12 11.02 -18.39
N GLN A 282 -8.62 11.00 -19.62
CA GLN A 282 -8.44 12.21 -20.43
C GLN A 282 -9.79 12.71 -20.97
N HIS A 283 -9.89 14.02 -21.17
CA HIS A 283 -11.05 14.66 -21.78
C HIS A 283 -12.38 14.44 -21.04
N VAL A 284 -12.31 14.24 -19.72
CA VAL A 284 -13.51 14.21 -18.87
C VAL A 284 -13.96 15.64 -18.62
N PRO A 285 -15.26 15.96 -18.82
CA PRO A 285 -15.79 17.29 -18.51
C PRO A 285 -15.59 17.66 -17.03
N SER A 286 -15.61 18.96 -16.72
CA SER A 286 -15.54 19.44 -15.34
C SER A 286 -16.73 18.93 -14.50
N PRO A 287 -16.65 18.90 -13.16
CA PRO A 287 -17.76 18.49 -12.30
C PRO A 287 -19.06 19.26 -12.54
N GLU A 288 -18.95 20.56 -12.83
CA GLU A 288 -20.08 21.44 -13.13
C GLU A 288 -20.72 21.06 -14.48
N GLU A 289 -19.88 20.84 -15.50
CA GLU A 289 -20.33 20.39 -16.82
C GLU A 289 -20.98 19.01 -16.75
N ILE A 290 -20.38 18.04 -16.02
CA ILE A 290 -20.97 16.70 -15.85
C ILE A 290 -22.35 16.83 -15.18
N THR A 291 -22.48 17.66 -14.15
CA THR A 291 -23.76 17.86 -13.46
C THR A 291 -24.83 18.42 -14.42
N ALA A 292 -24.47 19.31 -15.31
CA ALA A 292 -25.36 19.84 -16.35
C ALA A 292 -25.68 18.77 -17.42
N LEU A 293 -24.66 18.06 -17.90
CA LEU A 293 -24.80 17.02 -18.93
C LEU A 293 -25.63 15.82 -18.48
N LEU A 294 -25.55 15.43 -17.20
CA LEU A 294 -26.35 14.35 -16.64
C LEU A 294 -27.86 14.61 -16.72
N LYS A 295 -28.31 15.85 -16.81
CA LYS A 295 -29.71 16.19 -17.04
C LYS A 295 -30.18 15.82 -18.45
N THR A 296 -29.26 15.68 -19.40
CA THR A 296 -29.57 15.30 -20.78
C THR A 296 -29.58 13.79 -20.95
N GLU A 297 -30.59 13.26 -21.63
CA GLU A 297 -30.73 11.82 -21.89
C GLU A 297 -29.58 11.28 -22.75
N ALA A 298 -29.17 12.05 -23.77
CA ALA A 298 -28.07 11.67 -24.66
C ALA A 298 -26.75 11.43 -23.92
N PHE A 299 -26.46 12.22 -22.89
CA PHE A 299 -25.26 12.02 -22.09
C PHE A 299 -25.40 10.82 -21.17
N ARG A 300 -26.55 10.66 -20.50
CA ARG A 300 -26.80 9.48 -19.66
C ARG A 300 -26.69 8.19 -20.47
N ASN A 301 -27.23 8.14 -21.71
CA ASN A 301 -27.10 6.97 -22.58
C ASN A 301 -25.65 6.67 -22.97
N ARG A 302 -24.79 7.67 -23.18
CA ARG A 302 -23.35 7.46 -23.40
C ARG A 302 -22.66 6.89 -22.16
N VAL A 303 -22.94 7.43 -20.98
CA VAL A 303 -22.42 6.91 -19.71
C VAL A 303 -22.91 5.49 -19.46
N LEU A 304 -24.18 5.21 -19.75
CA LEU A 304 -24.77 3.88 -19.63
C LEU A 304 -24.04 2.86 -20.52
N ALA A 305 -23.83 3.21 -21.80
CA ALA A 305 -23.08 2.36 -22.73
C ALA A 305 -21.63 2.12 -22.24
N TYR A 306 -20.97 3.14 -21.69
CA TYR A 306 -19.65 2.98 -21.09
C TYR A 306 -19.65 2.04 -19.89
N ILE A 307 -20.66 2.13 -19.01
CA ILE A 307 -20.81 1.22 -17.85
C ILE A 307 -21.03 -0.20 -18.32
N GLN A 308 -21.93 -0.42 -19.28
CA GLN A 308 -22.24 -1.76 -19.82
C GLN A 308 -21.02 -2.41 -20.50
N ALA A 309 -20.17 -1.61 -21.13
CA ALA A 309 -18.95 -2.11 -21.78
C ALA A 309 -17.84 -2.50 -20.77
N ASN A 310 -17.73 -1.78 -19.64
CA ASN A 310 -16.58 -1.89 -18.76
C ASN A 310 -16.84 -2.52 -17.41
N PHE A 311 -18.10 -2.51 -16.93
CA PHE A 311 -18.45 -3.00 -15.59
C PHE A 311 -19.62 -3.96 -15.64
N ARG A 312 -19.51 -5.08 -14.97
CA ARG A 312 -20.56 -6.09 -14.83
C ARG A 312 -20.79 -6.45 -13.37
N ALA A 313 -22.01 -6.85 -13.06
CA ALA A 313 -22.38 -7.51 -11.81
C ALA A 313 -23.42 -8.62 -12.09
N TYR A 314 -23.52 -9.01 -13.35
CA TYR A 314 -24.43 -10.04 -13.83
C TYR A 314 -23.91 -10.63 -15.14
N VAL A 315 -24.02 -11.95 -15.26
CA VAL A 315 -24.03 -12.73 -16.50
C VAL A 315 -25.08 -13.82 -16.35
N PRO A 316 -25.66 -14.36 -17.46
CA PRO A 316 -26.64 -15.44 -17.39
C PRO A 316 -26.14 -16.61 -16.55
N GLY A 317 -26.99 -17.10 -15.62
CA GLY A 317 -26.65 -18.11 -14.62
C GLY A 317 -26.34 -17.55 -13.21
N LEU A 318 -26.18 -16.24 -13.04
CA LEU A 318 -25.93 -15.58 -11.76
C LEU A 318 -27.12 -14.74 -11.28
N GLU A 319 -28.35 -15.24 -11.44
CA GLU A 319 -29.58 -14.55 -11.06
C GLU A 319 -29.90 -14.62 -9.57
N SER A 320 -29.62 -15.77 -8.96
CA SER A 320 -29.95 -16.06 -7.56
C SER A 320 -29.00 -17.07 -6.94
N ALA A 321 -29.16 -17.33 -5.65
CA ALA A 321 -28.40 -18.38 -4.96
C ALA A 321 -28.64 -19.76 -5.54
N GLU A 322 -29.90 -20.03 -5.95
CA GLU A 322 -30.31 -21.29 -6.52
C GLU A 322 -29.71 -21.52 -7.91
N SER A 323 -29.73 -20.50 -8.79
CA SER A 323 -29.13 -20.60 -10.12
C SER A 323 -27.60 -20.79 -10.02
N ILE A 324 -26.94 -20.07 -9.11
CA ILE A 324 -25.51 -20.21 -8.87
C ILE A 324 -25.16 -21.62 -8.35
N ALA A 325 -25.99 -22.23 -7.52
CA ALA A 325 -25.78 -23.58 -7.00
C ALA A 325 -25.83 -24.66 -8.10
N LEU A 326 -26.54 -24.42 -9.17
CA LEU A 326 -26.65 -25.35 -10.32
C LEU A 326 -25.43 -25.27 -11.26
N LEU A 327 -24.64 -24.17 -11.21
CA LEU A 327 -23.47 -24.03 -12.06
C LEU A 327 -22.33 -24.97 -11.62
N PRO A 328 -21.51 -25.46 -12.55
CA PRO A 328 -20.33 -26.26 -12.23
C PRO A 328 -19.42 -25.53 -11.24
N HIS A 329 -18.88 -26.22 -10.24
CA HIS A 329 -17.96 -25.67 -9.26
C HIS A 329 -16.51 -26.04 -9.61
N ASN A 330 -15.84 -25.16 -10.35
CA ASN A 330 -14.47 -25.35 -10.75
C ASN A 330 -13.51 -24.57 -9.82
N ASN A 331 -12.99 -25.24 -8.79
CA ASN A 331 -12.07 -24.63 -7.81
C ASN A 331 -10.70 -24.26 -8.40
N GLU A 332 -10.37 -24.78 -9.56
CA GLU A 332 -9.08 -24.59 -10.22
C GLU A 332 -9.17 -23.60 -11.41
N ILE A 333 -10.33 -22.99 -11.63
CA ILE A 333 -10.53 -22.09 -12.78
C ILE A 333 -9.52 -20.92 -12.79
N SER A 334 -9.16 -20.40 -11.63
CA SER A 334 -8.14 -19.32 -11.53
C SER A 334 -6.73 -19.84 -11.80
N TYR A 335 -6.47 -21.16 -11.59
CA TYR A 335 -5.22 -21.82 -11.93
C TYR A 335 -5.27 -22.38 -13.36
N SER A 336 -5.44 -21.48 -14.33
CA SER A 336 -5.51 -21.82 -15.75
C SER A 336 -5.09 -20.62 -16.60
N ARG A 337 -5.01 -20.81 -17.92
CA ARG A 337 -4.70 -19.73 -18.86
C ARG A 337 -5.98 -19.01 -19.32
N PRO A 338 -5.90 -17.74 -19.71
CA PRO A 338 -6.96 -17.10 -20.49
C PRO A 338 -7.27 -17.88 -21.77
N PRO A 339 -8.49 -17.78 -22.31
CA PRO A 339 -8.86 -18.41 -23.57
C PRO A 339 -7.89 -18.02 -24.70
N ASN A 340 -7.56 -18.99 -25.55
CA ASN A 340 -6.65 -18.77 -26.67
C ASN A 340 -7.33 -17.92 -27.76
N PRO A 341 -6.80 -16.73 -28.12
CA PRO A 341 -7.39 -15.89 -29.15
C PRO A 341 -7.49 -16.53 -30.54
N LYS A 342 -6.77 -17.65 -30.75
CA LYS A 342 -6.75 -18.38 -32.02
C LYS A 342 -7.71 -19.57 -32.07
N CYS A 343 -8.47 -19.84 -30.98
CA CYS A 343 -9.46 -20.91 -31.02
C CYS A 343 -10.67 -20.51 -31.87
N GLU A 344 -11.33 -21.50 -32.48
CA GLU A 344 -12.48 -21.28 -33.39
C GLU A 344 -13.64 -20.57 -32.69
N ASP A 345 -13.96 -20.96 -31.44
CA ASP A 345 -15.04 -20.36 -30.63
C ASP A 345 -14.50 -19.44 -29.52
N TYR A 346 -13.62 -18.50 -29.87
CA TYR A 346 -13.01 -17.60 -28.88
C TYR A 346 -14.04 -16.83 -28.04
N ASN A 347 -15.12 -16.35 -28.67
CA ASN A 347 -16.16 -15.60 -27.97
C ASN A 347 -16.94 -16.47 -26.98
N GLY A 348 -17.25 -17.71 -27.35
CA GLY A 348 -17.90 -18.67 -26.45
C GLY A 348 -16.99 -19.08 -25.30
N GLU A 349 -15.69 -19.28 -25.56
CA GLU A 349 -14.69 -19.58 -24.53
C GLU A 349 -14.55 -18.43 -23.53
N ILE A 350 -14.53 -17.17 -23.98
CA ILE A 350 -14.51 -16.00 -23.11
C ILE A 350 -15.76 -15.95 -22.23
N GLN A 351 -16.95 -16.16 -22.79
CA GLN A 351 -18.21 -16.13 -22.04
C GLN A 351 -18.26 -17.25 -20.98
N ARG A 352 -17.88 -18.46 -21.34
CA ARG A 352 -17.77 -19.60 -20.40
C ARG A 352 -16.77 -19.29 -19.28
N SER A 353 -15.57 -18.84 -19.63
CA SER A 353 -14.53 -18.48 -18.67
C SER A 353 -14.96 -17.33 -17.76
N GLU A 354 -15.63 -16.30 -18.29
CA GLU A 354 -16.16 -15.21 -17.48
C GLU A 354 -17.21 -15.68 -16.48
N LEU A 355 -18.15 -16.53 -16.89
CA LEU A 355 -19.18 -17.08 -16.00
C LEU A 355 -18.57 -17.90 -14.86
N GLU A 356 -17.65 -18.82 -15.17
CA GLU A 356 -16.99 -19.66 -14.17
C GLU A 356 -16.16 -18.84 -13.21
N LEU A 357 -15.37 -17.89 -13.72
CA LEU A 357 -14.55 -16.98 -12.90
C LEU A 357 -15.43 -16.06 -12.04
N ALA A 358 -16.51 -15.49 -12.60
CA ALA A 358 -17.42 -14.64 -11.85
C ALA A 358 -18.07 -15.42 -10.70
N ARG A 359 -18.48 -16.67 -10.94
CA ARG A 359 -18.99 -17.55 -9.90
C ARG A 359 -17.97 -17.78 -8.78
N MET A 360 -16.72 -18.04 -9.11
CA MET A 360 -15.68 -18.38 -8.14
C MET A 360 -15.12 -17.16 -7.40
N GLU A 361 -14.91 -16.07 -8.13
CA GLU A 361 -14.18 -14.92 -7.62
C GLU A 361 -15.08 -13.74 -7.19
N GLN A 362 -16.29 -13.60 -7.79
CA GLN A 362 -17.14 -12.42 -7.57
C GLN A 362 -18.34 -12.68 -6.68
N VAL A 363 -18.71 -13.94 -6.44
CA VAL A 363 -19.79 -14.29 -5.52
C VAL A 363 -19.32 -14.23 -4.08
N HIS A 364 -19.95 -13.39 -3.28
CA HIS A 364 -19.64 -13.23 -1.86
C HIS A 364 -20.47 -14.18 -1.00
N VAL A 365 -19.81 -15.05 -0.27
CA VAL A 365 -20.41 -15.89 0.77
C VAL A 365 -20.05 -15.31 2.13
N CYS A 366 -21.05 -14.84 2.88
CA CYS A 366 -20.84 -14.34 4.24
C CYS A 366 -20.42 -15.46 5.18
N LYS A 367 -19.32 -15.25 5.88
CA LYS A 367 -18.77 -16.21 6.85
C LYS A 367 -18.67 -15.56 8.23
N PRO A 368 -19.18 -16.24 9.30
CA PRO A 368 -18.95 -15.81 10.69
C PRO A 368 -17.46 -15.59 10.95
N ARG A 369 -17.13 -14.64 11.79
CA ARG A 369 -15.74 -14.25 12.16
C ARG A 369 -14.86 -13.74 11.02
N ARG A 370 -15.33 -13.70 9.77
CA ARG A 370 -14.59 -13.14 8.62
C ARG A 370 -15.16 -11.80 8.14
N CYS A 371 -16.42 -11.79 7.72
CA CYS A 371 -17.08 -10.59 7.22
C CYS A 371 -18.31 -10.18 8.03
N LEU A 372 -18.90 -11.08 8.80
CA LEU A 372 -20.01 -10.76 9.68
C LEU A 372 -19.50 -10.15 10.99
N VAL A 373 -20.01 -8.98 11.32
CA VAL A 373 -19.68 -8.22 12.55
C VAL A 373 -20.94 -7.57 13.08
N TYR A 374 -20.97 -7.28 14.37
CA TYR A 374 -22.03 -6.48 14.98
C TYR A 374 -21.73 -4.99 14.74
N ASP A 375 -22.72 -4.25 14.28
CA ASP A 375 -22.66 -2.80 14.15
C ASP A 375 -22.94 -2.09 15.51
N ARG A 376 -22.97 -0.75 15.48
CA ARG A 376 -23.27 0.08 16.68
C ARG A 376 -24.69 -0.15 17.24
N HIS A 377 -25.59 -0.76 16.47
CA HIS A 377 -26.95 -1.10 16.86
C HIS A 377 -27.09 -2.56 17.23
N ASN A 378 -25.98 -3.28 17.43
CA ASN A 378 -25.92 -4.71 17.71
C ASN A 378 -26.59 -5.60 16.65
N GLN A 379 -26.63 -5.13 15.39
CA GLN A 379 -27.12 -5.89 14.25
C GLN A 379 -25.96 -6.58 13.53
N LEU A 380 -26.16 -7.84 13.15
CA LEU A 380 -25.16 -8.60 12.42
C LEU A 380 -25.10 -8.12 10.96
N VAL A 381 -24.03 -7.44 10.58
CA VAL A 381 -23.86 -6.86 9.26
C VAL A 381 -22.60 -7.39 8.58
N CYS A 382 -22.61 -7.38 7.25
CA CYS A 382 -21.43 -7.76 6.48
C CYS A 382 -20.47 -6.58 6.34
N LYS A 383 -19.20 -6.73 6.75
CA LYS A 383 -18.13 -5.71 6.55
C LYS A 383 -17.98 -5.29 5.09
N ARG A 384 -18.29 -6.17 4.13
CA ARG A 384 -18.25 -5.89 2.70
C ARG A 384 -19.52 -5.20 2.18
N ARG A 385 -20.46 -4.87 3.09
CA ARG A 385 -21.76 -4.24 2.78
C ARG A 385 -22.66 -5.08 1.87
N ALA A 386 -22.47 -6.40 1.82
CA ALA A 386 -23.45 -7.28 1.17
C ALA A 386 -24.69 -7.45 2.09
N PRO A 387 -25.91 -7.53 1.53
CA PRO A 387 -26.21 -7.55 0.09
C PRO A 387 -26.04 -6.17 -0.56
N PHE A 388 -25.46 -6.16 -1.78
CA PHE A 388 -25.34 -4.96 -2.59
C PHE A 388 -26.69 -4.60 -3.23
N GLN A 389 -26.85 -3.33 -3.60
CA GLN A 389 -28.06 -2.86 -4.28
C GLN A 389 -28.28 -3.65 -5.58
N VAL A 390 -29.47 -4.21 -5.73
CA VAL A 390 -29.91 -4.89 -6.96
C VAL A 390 -30.52 -3.90 -7.94
N ALA A 391 -30.38 -4.19 -9.22
CA ALA A 391 -30.93 -3.43 -10.32
C ALA A 391 -31.21 -4.37 -11.50
N ASN A 392 -32.45 -4.37 -12.02
CA ASN A 392 -32.85 -5.23 -13.12
C ASN A 392 -32.14 -4.87 -14.43
N GLU A 393 -31.75 -3.60 -14.60
CA GLU A 393 -30.98 -3.10 -15.72
C GLU A 393 -29.85 -2.19 -15.22
N ALA A 394 -28.85 -1.99 -16.07
CA ALA A 394 -27.85 -0.95 -15.81
C ALA A 394 -28.52 0.43 -15.85
N PHE A 395 -28.08 1.35 -15.02
CA PHE A 395 -28.75 2.63 -14.87
C PHE A 395 -27.77 3.81 -14.68
N VAL A 396 -28.24 4.98 -15.09
CA VAL A 396 -27.61 6.29 -14.81
C VAL A 396 -28.73 7.28 -14.52
N THR A 397 -28.74 7.90 -13.34
CA THR A 397 -29.72 8.93 -12.97
C THR A 397 -29.24 10.33 -13.34
N ASP A 398 -30.13 11.29 -13.33
CA ASP A 398 -29.85 12.72 -13.51
C ASP A 398 -29.01 13.31 -12.36
N THR A 399 -29.03 12.65 -11.19
CA THR A 399 -28.19 13.01 -10.03
C THR A 399 -26.80 12.36 -10.09
N GLY A 400 -26.53 11.52 -11.10
CA GLY A 400 -25.26 10.83 -11.28
C GLY A 400 -25.14 9.48 -10.57
N MET A 401 -26.16 9.00 -9.88
CA MET A 401 -26.14 7.62 -9.42
C MET A 401 -26.12 6.67 -10.62
N CYS A 402 -25.24 5.69 -10.61
CA CYS A 402 -25.09 4.76 -11.71
C CYS A 402 -24.60 3.39 -11.25
N GLY A 403 -24.87 2.37 -12.03
CA GLY A 403 -24.41 1.01 -11.75
C GLY A 403 -24.74 0.03 -12.86
N PRO A 404 -24.04 -1.11 -12.89
CA PRO A 404 -24.36 -2.21 -13.79
C PRO A 404 -25.63 -2.96 -13.31
N LYS A 405 -26.24 -3.73 -14.23
CA LYS A 405 -27.27 -4.70 -13.89
C LYS A 405 -26.77 -5.66 -12.82
N ARG A 406 -27.56 -5.91 -11.77
CA ARG A 406 -27.27 -6.87 -10.69
C ARG A 406 -28.56 -7.49 -10.20
N LEU A 407 -28.76 -8.78 -10.42
CA LEU A 407 -29.96 -9.49 -9.99
C LEU A 407 -29.80 -10.13 -8.60
N TYR A 408 -28.57 -10.51 -8.24
CA TYR A 408 -28.27 -11.11 -6.95
C TYR A 408 -27.36 -10.22 -6.08
N GLY A 409 -27.84 -9.83 -4.91
CA GLY A 409 -27.17 -8.86 -4.03
C GLY A 409 -25.85 -9.32 -3.40
N TYR A 410 -25.44 -10.57 -3.61
CA TYR A 410 -24.16 -11.08 -3.10
C TYR A 410 -23.09 -11.22 -4.20
N ILE A 411 -23.28 -10.56 -5.32
CA ILE A 411 -22.30 -10.50 -6.40
C ILE A 411 -21.63 -9.14 -6.38
N ASN A 412 -20.29 -9.14 -6.30
CA ASN A 412 -19.49 -7.94 -6.47
C ASN A 412 -19.50 -7.51 -7.94
N SER A 413 -19.35 -6.22 -8.23
CA SER A 413 -19.09 -5.78 -9.60
C SER A 413 -17.68 -6.13 -10.02
N TRP A 414 -17.46 -6.30 -11.33
CA TRP A 414 -16.14 -6.57 -11.87
C TRP A 414 -15.90 -5.88 -13.20
N VAL A 415 -14.62 -5.80 -13.57
CA VAL A 415 -14.15 -5.39 -14.89
C VAL A 415 -13.88 -6.67 -15.70
N PRO A 416 -14.66 -6.96 -16.76
CA PRO A 416 -14.54 -8.22 -17.51
C PRO A 416 -13.14 -8.50 -18.04
N SER A 417 -12.47 -7.48 -18.60
CA SER A 417 -11.13 -7.62 -19.13
C SER A 417 -10.09 -7.99 -18.05
N ILE A 418 -10.24 -7.49 -16.82
CA ILE A 418 -9.37 -7.89 -15.70
C ILE A 418 -9.73 -9.31 -15.25
N LEU A 419 -11.01 -9.61 -15.08
CA LEU A 419 -11.46 -10.93 -14.60
C LEU A 419 -10.96 -12.04 -15.51
N VAL A 420 -11.15 -11.93 -16.82
CA VAL A 420 -10.80 -12.99 -17.77
C VAL A 420 -9.29 -13.12 -17.96
N ASN A 421 -8.54 -12.00 -17.98
CA ASN A 421 -7.10 -12.05 -18.26
C ASN A 421 -6.24 -12.26 -17.02
N ALA A 422 -6.56 -11.58 -15.89
CA ALA A 422 -5.82 -11.74 -14.64
C ALA A 422 -6.42 -12.82 -13.72
N ARG A 423 -7.57 -13.40 -14.07
CA ARG A 423 -8.22 -14.54 -13.41
C ARG A 423 -8.35 -14.39 -11.89
N CYS A 424 -8.67 -13.17 -11.45
CA CYS A 424 -8.67 -12.81 -10.04
C CYS A 424 -9.88 -11.94 -9.67
N ASN A 425 -10.19 -11.94 -8.38
CA ASN A 425 -11.21 -11.03 -7.85
C ASN A 425 -10.83 -9.58 -8.13
N ASN A 426 -11.78 -8.83 -8.65
CA ASN A 426 -11.63 -7.39 -8.83
C ASN A 426 -12.98 -6.68 -8.61
N ASP A 427 -12.93 -5.38 -8.39
CA ASP A 427 -14.11 -4.50 -8.31
C ASP A 427 -13.82 -3.23 -9.10
N GLY A 428 -14.81 -2.74 -9.83
CA GLY A 428 -14.68 -1.51 -10.58
C GLY A 428 -15.94 -0.65 -10.45
N LYS A 429 -15.72 0.67 -10.30
CA LYS A 429 -16.80 1.66 -10.25
C LYS A 429 -16.46 2.87 -11.11
N PHE A 430 -17.43 3.28 -11.90
CA PHE A 430 -17.42 4.59 -12.53
C PHE A 430 -17.84 5.66 -11.51
N LEU A 431 -17.09 6.74 -11.43
CA LEU A 431 -17.32 7.83 -10.50
C LEU A 431 -17.87 9.02 -11.29
N THR A 432 -19.11 9.36 -11.04
CA THR A 432 -19.72 10.59 -11.56
C THR A 432 -19.39 11.77 -10.65
N SER A 433 -19.37 12.99 -11.17
CA SER A 433 -19.12 14.16 -10.35
C SER A 433 -20.40 14.56 -9.57
N GLY A 434 -20.39 14.37 -8.28
CA GLY A 434 -21.49 14.75 -7.40
C GLY A 434 -21.11 14.62 -5.93
N ALA A 435 -22.08 14.79 -5.04
CA ALA A 435 -21.88 14.58 -3.60
C ALA A 435 -21.33 13.17 -3.32
N ASP A 436 -21.81 12.16 -4.06
CA ASP A 436 -21.33 10.79 -3.94
C ASP A 436 -19.87 10.62 -4.36
N THR A 437 -19.42 11.32 -5.39
CA THR A 437 -18.00 11.28 -5.80
C THR A 437 -17.09 11.90 -4.74
N LYS A 438 -17.49 13.02 -4.10
CA LYS A 438 -16.75 13.59 -2.97
C LYS A 438 -16.68 12.59 -1.82
N ASN A 439 -17.79 11.94 -1.48
CA ASN A 439 -17.86 10.93 -0.42
C ASN A 439 -17.01 9.71 -0.76
N ILE A 440 -17.04 9.24 -2.00
CA ILE A 440 -16.23 8.13 -2.48
C ILE A 440 -14.75 8.53 -2.50
N THR A 441 -14.40 9.71 -3.00
CA THR A 441 -13.01 10.20 -2.99
C THR A 441 -12.50 10.33 -1.56
N PHE A 442 -13.29 10.85 -0.63
CA PHE A 442 -12.94 10.90 0.79
C PHE A 442 -12.79 9.49 1.38
N TYR A 443 -13.72 8.59 1.09
CA TYR A 443 -13.66 7.20 1.51
C TYR A 443 -12.42 6.49 0.97
N VAL A 444 -12.13 6.62 -0.32
CA VAL A 444 -10.96 6.00 -0.98
C VAL A 444 -9.66 6.60 -0.46
N THR A 445 -9.59 7.92 -0.27
CA THR A 445 -8.40 8.54 0.34
C THR A 445 -8.20 8.12 1.79
N SER A 446 -9.29 7.88 2.51
CA SER A 446 -9.25 7.32 3.87
C SER A 446 -8.77 5.87 3.86
N TYR A 447 -9.16 5.10 2.84
CA TYR A 447 -8.68 3.74 2.60
C TYR A 447 -7.20 3.72 2.19
N ALA A 448 -6.80 4.58 1.27
CA ALA A 448 -5.41 4.70 0.83
C ALA A 448 -4.45 5.01 1.98
N ALA A 449 -4.93 5.75 2.98
CA ALA A 449 -4.20 6.07 4.20
C ALA A 449 -4.58 5.18 5.40
N LYS A 450 -5.30 4.08 5.16
CA LYS A 450 -5.70 3.18 6.24
C LYS A 450 -4.47 2.57 6.90
N LYS A 451 -4.49 2.54 8.22
CA LYS A 451 -3.50 1.82 9.01
C LYS A 451 -3.47 0.34 8.62
N GLN A 452 -2.29 -0.22 8.46
CA GLN A 452 -2.13 -1.64 8.11
C GLN A 452 -2.25 -2.55 9.32
N GLY A 453 -2.01 -2.04 10.52
CA GLY A 453 -2.07 -2.77 11.78
C GLY A 453 -3.29 -2.46 12.65
N LYS A 454 -3.31 -3.02 13.85
CA LYS A 454 -4.29 -2.70 14.89
C LYS A 454 -4.14 -1.24 15.34
N ASN A 455 -5.23 -0.64 15.79
CA ASN A 455 -5.14 0.64 16.48
C ASN A 455 -4.44 0.42 17.83
N TYR A 456 -3.41 1.18 18.08
CA TYR A 456 -2.71 1.24 19.35
C TYR A 456 -2.71 2.68 19.88
N ASN A 457 -2.64 2.82 21.20
CA ASN A 457 -2.51 4.12 21.84
C ASN A 457 -1.08 4.63 21.64
N VAL A 458 -0.92 5.66 20.81
CA VAL A 458 0.40 6.20 20.46
C VAL A 458 1.04 6.87 21.67
N SER A 459 0.26 7.51 22.53
CA SER A 459 0.77 8.13 23.77
C SER A 459 1.31 7.08 24.74
N ALA A 460 0.67 5.90 24.82
CA ALA A 460 1.20 4.77 25.60
C ALA A 460 2.56 4.29 25.07
N VAL A 461 2.67 4.06 23.76
CA VAL A 461 3.94 3.67 23.14
C VAL A 461 5.03 4.72 23.33
N MET A 462 4.65 6.01 23.31
CA MET A 462 5.57 7.11 23.60
C MET A 462 5.98 7.14 25.09
N ALA A 463 5.08 6.85 26.03
CA ALA A 463 5.39 6.76 27.46
C ALA A 463 6.40 5.64 27.74
N ASP A 464 6.14 4.43 27.21
CA ASP A 464 7.05 3.29 27.33
C ASP A 464 8.42 3.58 26.70
N GLY A 465 8.43 4.19 25.52
CA GLY A 465 9.66 4.59 24.82
C GLY A 465 10.43 5.69 25.57
N TYR A 466 9.76 6.59 26.26
CA TYR A 466 10.37 7.61 27.09
C TYR A 466 10.93 7.03 28.41
N ALA A 467 10.21 6.13 29.08
CA ALA A 467 10.70 5.38 30.22
C ALA A 467 12.01 4.63 29.86
N TYR A 468 11.99 3.90 28.74
CA TYR A 468 13.22 3.28 28.20
C TYR A 468 14.34 4.29 27.99
N HIS A 469 14.03 5.50 27.46
CA HIS A 469 15.02 6.54 27.23
C HIS A 469 15.67 7.06 28.53
N LEU A 470 14.90 7.13 29.63
CA LEU A 470 15.40 7.55 30.94
C LEU A 470 16.27 6.46 31.61
N GLU A 471 15.87 5.20 31.50
CA GLU A 471 16.55 4.05 32.11
C GLU A 471 17.89 3.71 31.44
N HIS A 472 18.00 3.99 30.13
CA HIS A 472 19.17 3.59 29.36
C HIS A 472 20.15 4.77 29.22
N PRO A 473 21.42 4.58 29.64
CA PRO A 473 22.42 5.64 29.61
C PRO A 473 22.60 6.16 28.17
N LYS A 474 22.83 7.45 28.10
CA LYS A 474 23.19 8.10 26.82
C LYS A 474 24.64 7.74 26.50
N PRO A 475 24.97 7.48 25.22
CA PRO A 475 26.36 7.36 24.80
C PRO A 475 27.16 8.61 25.23
N GLU A 476 28.37 8.42 25.76
CA GLU A 476 29.23 9.49 26.28
C GLU A 476 29.45 10.65 25.30
N TYR A 477 29.36 10.38 24.00
CA TYR A 477 29.54 11.39 22.95
C TYR A 477 28.27 12.24 22.67
N ILE A 478 27.17 12.03 23.39
CA ILE A 478 25.93 12.81 23.25
C ILE A 478 25.85 13.88 24.35
N ASP A 479 26.56 14.99 24.17
CA ASP A 479 26.61 16.08 25.16
C ASP A 479 25.58 17.17 24.90
N SER A 480 25.21 17.42 23.64
CA SER A 480 24.28 18.49 23.29
C SER A 480 22.83 18.13 23.53
N ILE A 481 22.04 19.08 24.00
CA ILE A 481 20.56 18.94 24.12
C ILE A 481 19.93 18.51 22.79
N ARG A 482 20.45 19.01 21.68
CA ARG A 482 19.96 18.69 20.33
C ARG A 482 20.16 17.22 19.99
N ASP A 483 21.31 16.64 20.34
CA ASP A 483 21.60 15.23 20.08
C ASP A 483 20.82 14.31 21.02
N GLN A 484 20.59 14.75 22.27
CA GLN A 484 19.72 14.03 23.20
C GLN A 484 18.28 13.97 22.69
N GLN A 485 17.74 15.08 22.19
CA GLN A 485 16.40 15.12 21.59
C GLN A 485 16.35 14.30 20.29
N ARG A 486 17.41 14.26 19.49
CA ARG A 486 17.50 13.41 18.31
C ARG A 486 17.47 11.94 18.68
N LEU A 487 18.18 11.53 19.73
CA LEU A 487 18.13 10.17 20.24
C LEU A 487 16.73 9.82 20.77
N LEU A 488 16.10 10.73 21.52
CA LEU A 488 14.72 10.54 21.98
C LEU A 488 13.75 10.32 20.81
N LEU A 489 13.77 11.19 19.81
CA LEU A 489 12.91 11.02 18.63
C LEU A 489 13.17 9.71 17.90
N PHE A 490 14.42 9.32 17.76
CA PHE A 490 14.78 8.03 17.17
C PHE A 490 14.18 6.87 17.96
N ARG A 491 14.34 6.85 19.28
CA ARG A 491 13.82 5.80 20.17
C ARG A 491 12.29 5.71 20.09
N LEU A 492 11.61 6.85 20.16
CA LEU A 492 10.13 6.88 20.06
C LEU A 492 9.61 6.40 18.70
N VAL A 493 10.23 6.84 17.60
CA VAL A 493 9.86 6.35 16.27
C VAL A 493 10.15 4.86 16.13
N HIS A 494 11.25 4.38 16.70
CA HIS A 494 11.56 2.95 16.70
C HIS A 494 10.54 2.13 17.49
N SER A 495 10.11 2.60 18.67
CA SER A 495 9.04 1.94 19.44
C SER A 495 7.74 1.88 18.64
N ILE A 496 7.33 2.97 18.00
CA ILE A 496 6.16 3.00 17.12
C ILE A 496 6.29 2.00 15.95
N ASN A 497 7.47 1.88 15.35
CA ASN A 497 7.69 0.95 14.25
C ASN A 497 7.55 -0.51 14.68
N ARG A 498 7.87 -0.83 15.93
CA ARG A 498 7.71 -2.20 16.47
C ARG A 498 6.26 -2.63 16.62
N GLU A 499 5.33 -1.68 16.76
CA GLU A 499 3.89 -1.96 16.81
C GLU A 499 3.28 -2.20 15.43
N GLN A 500 4.04 -2.03 14.35
CA GLN A 500 3.55 -2.24 12.99
C GLN A 500 3.59 -3.73 12.62
N GLU A 501 2.43 -4.30 12.33
CA GLU A 501 2.31 -5.65 11.79
C GLU A 501 2.36 -5.58 10.25
N LEU A 502 3.48 -6.01 9.66
CA LEU A 502 3.65 -6.05 8.20
C LEU A 502 3.73 -7.50 7.71
N ALA A 503 2.95 -7.81 6.68
CA ALA A 503 3.01 -9.09 6.02
C ALA A 503 4.33 -9.28 5.25
N GLY A 504 4.82 -10.52 5.17
CA GLY A 504 6.07 -10.86 4.48
C GLY A 504 6.16 -10.30 3.05
N PRO A 505 5.13 -10.46 2.18
CA PRO A 505 5.17 -9.88 0.83
C PRO A 505 5.27 -8.35 0.81
N MET A 506 4.70 -7.65 1.79
CA MET A 506 4.84 -6.20 1.91
C MET A 506 6.27 -5.80 2.32
N VAL A 507 6.87 -6.54 3.26
CA VAL A 507 8.28 -6.35 3.64
C VAL A 507 9.19 -6.53 2.44
N MET A 508 8.96 -7.58 1.64
CA MET A 508 9.70 -7.82 0.39
C MET A 508 9.53 -6.67 -0.61
N SER A 509 8.31 -6.13 -0.75
CA SER A 509 8.04 -4.98 -1.63
C SER A 509 8.88 -3.75 -1.23
N TYR A 510 9.01 -3.47 0.05
CA TYR A 510 9.86 -2.37 0.53
C TYR A 510 11.35 -2.64 0.34
N LEU A 511 11.82 -3.85 0.66
CA LEU A 511 13.25 -4.21 0.50
C LEU A 511 13.70 -4.19 -0.96
N MET A 512 12.83 -4.60 -1.87
CA MET A 512 13.08 -4.57 -3.31
C MET A 512 12.95 -3.17 -3.92
N GLY A 513 12.47 -2.18 -3.15
CA GLY A 513 12.24 -0.83 -3.65
C GLY A 513 10.98 -0.67 -4.48
N TRP A 514 10.09 -1.69 -4.53
CA TRP A 514 8.79 -1.58 -5.22
C TRP A 514 7.80 -0.73 -4.42
N GLY A 515 7.90 -0.77 -3.09
CA GLY A 515 7.05 0.00 -2.20
C GLY A 515 5.59 -0.48 -2.16
N ASP A 516 4.72 0.41 -1.72
CA ASP A 516 3.28 0.16 -1.54
C ASP A 516 2.40 1.15 -2.35
N VAL A 517 2.97 1.78 -3.37
CA VAL A 517 2.27 2.78 -4.19
C VAL A 517 2.57 2.61 -5.67
N PHE A 518 1.50 2.55 -6.46
CA PHE A 518 1.55 2.67 -7.92
C PHE A 518 1.06 4.04 -8.33
N ARG A 519 1.88 4.83 -9.00
CA ARG A 519 1.52 6.18 -9.45
C ARG A 519 2.19 6.51 -10.77
N SER A 520 1.48 7.25 -11.59
CA SER A 520 1.99 7.67 -12.89
C SER A 520 2.88 8.91 -12.82
N HIS A 521 2.77 9.73 -11.76
CA HIS A 521 3.48 10.99 -11.61
C HIS A 521 4.24 11.06 -10.29
N THR A 522 5.28 11.87 -10.26
CA THR A 522 6.01 12.24 -9.05
C THR A 522 5.39 13.47 -8.42
N TYR A 523 5.56 13.62 -7.09
CA TYR A 523 5.00 14.71 -6.32
C TYR A 523 6.10 15.47 -5.60
N SER A 524 6.14 16.79 -5.82
CA SER A 524 7.03 17.67 -5.09
C SER A 524 6.26 18.35 -3.94
N PRO A 525 6.77 18.34 -2.70
CA PRO A 525 6.09 18.98 -1.60
C PRO A 525 6.18 20.51 -1.74
N ILE A 526 5.03 21.18 -1.66
CA ILE A 526 4.97 22.63 -1.53
C ILE A 526 4.85 22.96 -0.03
N TYR A 527 5.85 23.63 0.50
CA TYR A 527 5.85 24.09 1.89
C TYR A 527 5.11 25.43 1.98
N TRP A 528 3.78 25.37 2.14
CA TRP A 528 2.90 26.52 2.09
C TRP A 528 3.33 27.65 3.03
N GLY A 529 3.73 27.35 4.27
CA GLY A 529 4.25 28.35 5.21
C GLY A 529 5.50 29.07 4.71
N SER A 530 6.44 28.38 4.09
CA SER A 530 7.63 28.99 3.49
C SER A 530 7.28 29.82 2.27
N PHE A 531 6.31 29.35 1.45
CA PHE A 531 5.83 30.08 0.29
C PHE A 531 5.13 31.37 0.69
N THR A 532 4.18 31.31 1.64
CA THR A 532 3.46 32.51 2.11
C THR A 532 4.39 33.51 2.79
N ASN A 533 5.37 33.05 3.58
CA ASN A 533 6.39 33.94 4.16
C ASN A 533 7.22 34.63 3.07
N ALA A 534 7.67 33.89 2.05
CA ALA A 534 8.39 34.47 0.92
C ALA A 534 7.52 35.48 0.15
N LEU A 535 6.24 35.18 0.00
CA LEU A 535 5.27 36.06 -0.63
C LEU A 535 5.08 37.37 0.17
N TYR A 536 4.95 37.29 1.50
CA TYR A 536 4.84 38.46 2.38
C TYR A 536 6.12 39.29 2.44
N VAL A 537 7.27 38.67 2.27
CA VAL A 537 8.55 39.39 2.16
C VAL A 537 8.62 40.13 0.82
N ALA A 538 8.20 39.49 -0.28
CA ALA A 538 8.21 40.09 -1.62
C ALA A 538 7.10 41.14 -1.81
N PHE A 539 5.96 40.96 -1.16
CA PHE A 539 4.75 41.79 -1.26
C PHE A 539 4.18 42.08 0.13
N PRO A 540 4.80 42.99 0.89
CA PRO A 540 4.38 43.29 2.28
C PRO A 540 2.93 43.78 2.41
N GLU A 541 2.36 44.34 1.36
CA GLU A 541 0.99 44.80 1.31
C GLU A 541 -0.03 43.68 1.45
N LEU A 542 0.31 42.43 1.09
CA LEU A 542 -0.57 41.26 1.25
C LEU A 542 -0.80 40.90 2.70
N SER A 543 0.16 41.19 3.59
CA SER A 543 0.02 40.92 5.03
C SER A 543 -0.97 41.87 5.73
N ARG A 544 -1.25 43.03 5.15
CA ARG A 544 -2.13 44.06 5.69
C ARG A 544 -3.62 43.87 5.39
N ARG A 545 -3.97 42.91 4.50
CA ARG A 545 -5.37 42.65 4.08
C ARG A 545 -6.11 41.62 4.95
N THR A 546 -5.48 41.09 5.98
CA THR A 546 -6.05 40.08 6.90
C THR A 546 -6.45 40.66 8.26
N GLN A 547 -6.68 41.98 8.36
CA GLN A 547 -7.33 42.60 9.52
C GLN A 547 -8.75 43.02 9.21
#